data_00d9a81a27f2d86053c96cb52f16f884
#
_entry.id   00d9a81a27f2d86053c96cb52f16f884
#
_cell.length_a   1.000
_cell.length_b   1.000
_cell.length_c   1.000
_cell.angle_alpha   90.00
_cell.angle_beta   90.00
_cell.angle_gamma   90.00
#
_symmetry.space_group_name_H-M   'P 1'
#
loop_
_entity.id
_entity.type
_entity.pdbx_description
1 polymer ?
#
loop_
_entity_poly.entity_id
_entity_poly.type
_entity_poly.pdbx_seq_one_letter_code
_entity_poly.pdbx_strand_id
1 'polypeptide(L)'
;MNLIDHAHNRYSQNGEDGILEEIFRRLGIAPGWFVEFGAWDGKHLSNAYNLLAHHQWQGVFIEGSPQKFQDLLRTAAEFPGKIHPLCAMVGFEGDGKLDDLLARTPIPKDFELLSIDIDSYDWQVWNALEKYRPKLVVIECNCAIAPGVHSIHNPPASEGASFTALVELGRRKGYTLVCHTGNCFFILNELASALNIDPALLASPEKFFNHAKYRKERLVGCARKILPKKLLGAIFTITDRRREAAKQAVREK
;
A
#
# COMPACT_ATOMS: atom_id res chain seq x y z
N MET A 1 -19.03 10.59 7.04
CA MET A 1 -18.01 10.96 6.04
C MET A 1 -17.14 9.73 5.82
N ASN A 2 -17.05 9.25 4.58
CA ASN A 2 -16.28 8.06 4.24
C ASN A 2 -14.78 8.38 4.22
N LEU A 3 -13.93 7.39 4.46
CA LEU A 3 -12.48 7.58 4.43
C LEU A 3 -11.97 8.08 3.07
N ILE A 4 -12.60 7.64 1.98
CA ILE A 4 -12.24 8.06 0.63
C ILE A 4 -12.42 9.58 0.39
N ASP A 5 -13.29 10.24 1.15
CA ASP A 5 -13.53 11.69 1.06
C ASP A 5 -12.32 12.51 1.57
N HIS A 6 -11.40 11.85 2.31
CA HIS A 6 -10.15 12.43 2.81
C HIS A 6 -8.94 12.16 1.90
N ALA A 7 -9.14 11.46 0.77
CA ALA A 7 -8.04 11.09 -0.12
C ALA A 7 -7.30 12.33 -0.65
N HIS A 8 -6.02 12.44 -0.34
CA HIS A 8 -5.10 13.40 -0.95
C HIS A 8 -3.69 12.83 -1.00
N ASN A 9 -2.89 13.28 -1.96
CA ASN A 9 -1.50 12.86 -2.12
C ASN A 9 -0.56 13.98 -1.72
N ARG A 10 0.40 13.66 -0.89
CA ARG A 10 1.60 14.45 -0.66
C ARG A 10 2.82 13.70 -1.23
N TYR A 11 2.91 12.41 -0.94
CA TYR A 11 3.96 11.49 -1.41
C TYR A 11 3.38 10.25 -2.08
N SER A 12 2.22 9.77 -1.65
CA SER A 12 1.52 8.60 -2.21
C SER A 12 0.89 8.86 -3.59
N GLN A 13 0.25 7.84 -4.20
CA GLN A 13 -0.25 7.90 -5.58
C GLN A 13 -1.75 8.09 -5.72
N ASN A 14 -2.56 7.47 -4.85
CA ASN A 14 -4.00 7.32 -5.02
C ASN A 14 -4.81 7.88 -3.85
N GLY A 15 -4.20 8.78 -3.05
CA GLY A 15 -4.84 9.44 -1.92
C GLY A 15 -4.54 8.81 -0.57
N GLU A 16 -3.59 7.88 -0.51
CA GLU A 16 -3.26 7.12 0.68
C GLU A 16 -2.86 8.03 1.85
N ASP A 17 -2.08 9.10 1.60
CA ASP A 17 -1.62 10.01 2.67
C ASP A 17 -2.78 10.54 3.51
N GLY A 18 -3.81 11.10 2.87
CA GLY A 18 -4.95 11.68 3.59
C GLY A 18 -5.84 10.65 4.26
N ILE A 19 -5.98 9.47 3.64
CA ILE A 19 -6.74 8.36 4.22
C ILE A 19 -6.04 7.85 5.48
N LEU A 20 -4.72 7.69 5.46
CA LEU A 20 -3.94 7.23 6.61
C LEU A 20 -3.97 8.26 7.75
N GLU A 21 -3.80 9.55 7.44
CA GLU A 21 -3.94 10.62 8.42
C GLU A 21 -5.29 10.57 9.13
N GLU A 22 -6.38 10.41 8.38
CA GLU A 22 -7.73 10.36 8.94
C GLU A 22 -7.99 9.07 9.75
N ILE A 23 -7.51 7.91 9.28
CA ILE A 23 -7.62 6.66 10.03
C ILE A 23 -6.95 6.81 11.40
N PHE A 24 -5.68 7.24 11.45
CA PHE A 24 -4.95 7.36 12.70
C PHE A 24 -5.49 8.47 13.59
N ARG A 25 -6.00 9.56 13.02
CA ARG A 25 -6.71 10.60 13.78
C ARG A 25 -7.97 10.03 14.47
N ARG A 26 -8.80 9.23 13.77
CA ARG A 26 -9.99 8.59 14.36
C ARG A 26 -9.63 7.58 15.45
N LEU A 27 -8.52 6.88 15.28
CA LEU A 27 -8.03 5.91 16.27
C LEU A 27 -7.35 6.56 17.47
N GLY A 28 -7.04 7.87 17.43
CA GLY A 28 -6.26 8.56 18.46
C GLY A 28 -4.82 8.05 18.55
N ILE A 29 -4.25 7.56 17.44
CA ILE A 29 -2.89 7.04 17.36
C ILE A 29 -1.97 8.12 16.80
N ALA A 30 -0.97 8.51 17.58
CA ALA A 30 0.14 9.38 17.16
C ALA A 30 1.21 9.46 18.25
N PRO A 31 2.51 9.43 17.91
CA PRO A 31 3.12 8.79 16.74
C PRO A 31 3.13 7.26 16.83
N GLY A 32 3.42 6.57 15.74
CA GLY A 32 3.41 5.10 15.68
C GLY A 32 4.61 4.51 14.92
N TRP A 33 4.52 3.20 14.69
CA TRP A 33 5.46 2.44 13.90
C TRP A 33 4.85 1.99 12.58
N PHE A 34 5.67 1.98 11.53
CA PHE A 34 5.29 1.41 10.23
C PHE A 34 6.32 0.43 9.68
N VAL A 35 5.86 -0.43 8.79
CA VAL A 35 6.67 -1.21 7.87
C VAL A 35 6.21 -0.90 6.46
N GLU A 36 7.15 -0.63 5.57
CA GLU A 36 6.90 -0.53 4.13
C GLU A 36 8.00 -1.25 3.37
N PHE A 37 7.64 -2.12 2.44
CA PHE A 37 8.60 -2.82 1.60
C PHE A 37 8.29 -2.62 0.11
N GLY A 38 9.29 -2.82 -0.75
CA GLY A 38 9.30 -2.24 -2.07
C GLY A 38 9.62 -0.73 -2.02
N ALA A 39 10.36 -0.30 -0.99
CA ALA A 39 10.41 1.09 -0.55
C ALA A 39 11.27 2.01 -1.45
N TRP A 40 12.08 1.47 -2.36
CA TRP A 40 13.04 2.21 -3.17
C TRP A 40 13.85 3.21 -2.33
N ASP A 41 13.60 4.54 -2.49
CA ASP A 41 14.26 5.61 -1.74
C ASP A 41 13.55 5.97 -0.43
N GLY A 42 12.43 5.31 -0.13
CA GLY A 42 11.60 5.57 1.04
C GLY A 42 10.75 6.84 0.96
N LYS A 43 10.74 7.56 -0.18
CA LYS A 43 10.01 8.82 -0.39
C LYS A 43 9.07 8.77 -1.59
N HIS A 44 9.61 8.29 -2.72
CA HIS A 44 8.88 8.32 -3.99
C HIS A 44 7.73 7.33 -3.97
N LEU A 45 6.49 7.86 -4.05
CA LEU A 45 5.25 7.09 -4.04
C LEU A 45 5.01 6.29 -2.74
N SER A 46 5.76 6.61 -1.66
CA SER A 46 5.65 5.94 -0.37
C SER A 46 4.31 6.25 0.31
N ASN A 47 3.69 5.23 0.88
CA ASN A 47 2.49 5.35 1.71
C ASN A 47 2.82 5.77 3.15
N ALA A 48 4.05 5.52 3.62
CA ALA A 48 4.46 5.79 5.00
C ALA A 48 5.27 7.08 5.18
N TYR A 49 5.90 7.60 4.12
CA TYR A 49 6.80 8.74 4.25
C TYR A 49 6.13 10.01 4.81
N ASN A 50 4.86 10.26 4.49
CA ASN A 50 4.12 11.39 5.05
C ASN A 50 4.03 11.31 6.59
N LEU A 51 3.79 10.12 7.13
CA LEU A 51 3.72 9.87 8.57
C LEU A 51 5.10 10.09 9.24
N LEU A 52 6.18 9.65 8.60
CA LEU A 52 7.54 9.89 9.05
C LEU A 52 7.88 11.38 9.06
N ALA A 53 7.69 12.07 7.92
CA ALA A 53 8.19 13.43 7.72
C ALA A 53 7.39 14.48 8.49
N HIS A 54 6.09 14.28 8.70
CA HIS A 54 5.20 15.29 9.25
C HIS A 54 4.54 14.91 10.58
N HIS A 55 4.53 13.61 10.94
CA HIS A 55 3.83 13.11 12.13
C HIS A 55 4.76 12.39 13.12
N GLN A 56 6.09 12.53 12.95
CA GLN A 56 7.12 11.99 13.85
C GLN A 56 7.11 10.47 14.02
N TRP A 57 6.55 9.75 13.09
CA TRP A 57 6.56 8.29 13.09
C TRP A 57 7.95 7.74 12.86
N GLN A 58 8.11 6.46 13.14
CA GLN A 58 9.33 5.71 12.87
C GLN A 58 8.97 4.36 12.25
N GLY A 59 9.92 3.73 11.59
CA GLY A 59 9.60 2.45 10.97
C GLY A 59 10.73 1.76 10.26
N VAL A 60 10.35 0.66 9.64
CA VAL A 60 11.21 -0.19 8.84
C VAL A 60 10.87 0.00 7.38
N PHE A 61 11.86 0.41 6.60
CA PHE A 61 11.80 0.36 5.14
C PHE A 61 12.64 -0.80 4.63
N ILE A 62 12.08 -1.62 3.74
CA ILE A 62 12.76 -2.76 3.15
C ILE A 62 12.84 -2.59 1.63
N GLU A 63 14.06 -2.64 1.07
CA GLU A 63 14.31 -2.56 -0.37
C GLU A 63 15.17 -3.75 -0.82
N GLY A 64 14.68 -4.47 -1.84
CA GLY A 64 15.32 -5.68 -2.33
C GLY A 64 16.52 -5.44 -3.25
N SER A 65 16.55 -4.30 -3.95
CA SER A 65 17.65 -3.94 -4.85
C SER A 65 18.79 -3.25 -4.09
N PRO A 66 20.01 -3.81 -4.07
CA PRO A 66 21.15 -3.15 -3.40
C PRO A 66 21.46 -1.75 -3.96
N GLN A 67 21.18 -1.51 -5.23
CA GLN A 67 21.39 -0.21 -5.88
C GLN A 67 20.39 0.83 -5.37
N LYS A 68 19.08 0.50 -5.36
CA LYS A 68 18.01 1.35 -4.83
C LYS A 68 18.12 1.55 -3.31
N PHE A 69 18.61 0.54 -2.61
CA PHE A 69 18.86 0.63 -1.17
C PHE A 69 19.86 1.74 -0.80
N GLN A 70 20.80 2.11 -1.70
CA GLN A 70 21.69 3.26 -1.48
C GLN A 70 20.89 4.58 -1.41
N ASP A 71 19.80 4.70 -2.16
CA ASP A 71 18.93 5.87 -2.10
C ASP A 71 18.16 5.90 -0.77
N LEU A 72 17.68 4.73 -0.31
CA LEU A 72 17.04 4.60 1.01
C LEU A 72 17.97 4.96 2.16
N LEU A 73 19.26 4.60 2.10
CA LEU A 73 20.24 4.98 3.11
C LEU A 73 20.42 6.50 3.21
N ARG A 74 20.34 7.23 2.08
CA ARG A 74 20.38 8.70 2.08
C ARG A 74 19.17 9.29 2.80
N THR A 75 17.98 8.75 2.52
CA THR A 75 16.75 9.15 3.22
C THR A 75 16.84 8.82 4.72
N ALA A 76 17.35 7.64 5.08
CA ALA A 76 17.51 7.26 6.49
C ALA A 76 18.44 8.21 7.25
N ALA A 77 19.48 8.74 6.60
CA ALA A 77 20.39 9.72 7.20
C ALA A 77 19.71 11.08 7.53
N GLU A 78 18.61 11.42 6.84
CA GLU A 78 17.83 12.64 7.13
C GLU A 78 16.96 12.47 8.40
N PHE A 79 16.70 11.22 8.83
CA PHE A 79 15.85 10.89 9.98
C PHE A 79 16.57 9.96 10.96
N PRO A 80 17.67 10.41 11.62
CA PRO A 80 18.48 9.56 12.48
C PRO A 80 17.65 8.94 13.60
N GLY A 81 17.75 7.60 13.74
CA GLY A 81 17.03 6.82 14.75
C GLY A 81 15.55 6.61 14.48
N LYS A 82 14.99 7.14 13.38
CA LYS A 82 13.58 6.95 12.99
C LYS A 82 13.37 5.90 11.91
N ILE A 83 14.34 5.72 11.03
CA ILE A 83 14.29 4.73 9.95
C ILE A 83 15.24 3.57 10.26
N HIS A 84 14.74 2.35 10.17
CA HIS A 84 15.50 1.10 10.24
C HIS A 84 15.51 0.47 8.84
N PRO A 85 16.50 0.79 7.98
CA PRO A 85 16.52 0.32 6.61
C PRO A 85 17.03 -1.12 6.55
N LEU A 86 16.38 -1.98 5.76
CA LEU A 86 16.82 -3.34 5.49
C LEU A 86 17.02 -3.55 3.98
N CYS A 87 18.18 -4.08 3.59
CA CYS A 87 18.41 -4.56 2.23
C CYS A 87 18.07 -6.04 2.16
N ALA A 88 16.85 -6.35 1.70
CA ALA A 88 16.37 -7.73 1.61
C ALA A 88 15.24 -7.88 0.60
N MET A 89 15.20 -9.00 -0.10
CA MET A 89 14.01 -9.41 -0.86
C MET A 89 12.98 -9.98 0.11
N VAL A 90 11.81 -9.34 0.17
CA VAL A 90 10.69 -9.85 0.96
C VAL A 90 10.02 -10.99 0.20
N GLY A 91 9.81 -12.10 0.88
CA GLY A 91 9.15 -13.28 0.36
C GLY A 91 8.19 -13.91 1.37
N PHE A 92 7.59 -15.02 0.98
CA PHE A 92 6.64 -15.78 1.81
C PHE A 92 7.20 -17.15 2.25
N GLU A 93 8.41 -17.50 1.78
CA GLU A 93 9.15 -18.74 2.08
C GLU A 93 10.62 -18.44 2.34
N GLY A 94 11.31 -19.36 3.02
CA GLY A 94 12.76 -19.26 3.29
C GLY A 94 13.16 -18.03 4.11
N ASP A 95 14.39 -17.57 3.90
CA ASP A 95 15.03 -16.49 4.69
C ASP A 95 14.44 -15.08 4.42
N GLY A 96 13.63 -14.94 3.37
CA GLY A 96 12.95 -13.71 3.00
C GLY A 96 11.60 -13.49 3.70
N LYS A 97 11.15 -14.39 4.57
CA LYS A 97 9.90 -14.23 5.30
C LYS A 97 9.88 -12.92 6.09
N LEU A 98 8.79 -12.18 5.95
CA LEU A 98 8.64 -10.87 6.62
C LEU A 98 8.81 -11.00 8.15
N ASP A 99 8.28 -12.05 8.77
CA ASP A 99 8.46 -12.34 10.19
C ASP A 99 9.92 -12.39 10.63
N ASP A 100 10.78 -13.01 9.82
CA ASP A 100 12.20 -13.19 10.15
C ASP A 100 13.03 -11.93 9.82
N LEU A 101 12.62 -11.17 8.81
CA LEU A 101 13.20 -9.87 8.52
C LEU A 101 12.89 -8.86 9.64
N LEU A 102 11.65 -8.79 10.08
CA LEU A 102 11.23 -7.86 11.14
C LEU A 102 11.85 -8.23 12.51
N ALA A 103 12.14 -9.50 12.77
CA ALA A 103 12.83 -9.93 13.98
C ALA A 103 14.26 -9.36 14.14
N ARG A 104 14.84 -8.82 13.06
CA ARG A 104 16.15 -8.14 13.06
C ARG A 104 16.05 -6.64 13.39
N THR A 105 14.86 -6.15 13.68
CA THR A 105 14.56 -4.72 13.90
C THR A 105 13.94 -4.51 15.27
N PRO A 106 13.91 -3.27 15.80
CA PRO A 106 13.28 -2.97 17.08
C PRO A 106 11.75 -2.83 16.99
N ILE A 107 11.12 -3.16 15.85
CA ILE A 107 9.68 -2.95 15.64
C ILE A 107 8.85 -3.81 16.61
N PRO A 108 7.83 -3.24 17.27
CA PRO A 108 6.92 -4.01 18.12
C PRO A 108 6.04 -4.96 17.29
N LYS A 109 5.55 -6.04 17.90
CA LYS A 109 4.74 -7.04 17.18
C LYS A 109 3.36 -6.54 16.75
N ASP A 110 2.84 -5.55 17.43
CA ASP A 110 1.53 -4.92 17.24
C ASP A 110 1.64 -3.48 16.71
N PHE A 111 2.60 -3.26 15.81
CA PHE A 111 2.85 -1.96 15.19
C PHE A 111 1.62 -1.43 14.40
N GLU A 112 1.64 -0.15 14.03
CA GLU A 112 0.45 0.52 13.54
C GLU A 112 0.17 0.28 12.06
N LEU A 113 1.19 0.36 11.18
CA LEU A 113 0.99 0.33 9.72
C LEU A 113 1.91 -0.66 9.04
N LEU A 114 1.33 -1.57 8.26
CA LEU A 114 2.03 -2.38 7.27
C LEU A 114 1.60 -1.95 5.86
N SER A 115 2.55 -1.45 5.06
CA SER A 115 2.36 -1.12 3.64
C SER A 115 3.01 -2.18 2.76
N ILE A 116 2.22 -2.82 1.91
CA ILE A 116 2.61 -3.94 1.04
C ILE A 116 2.39 -3.52 -0.41
N ASP A 117 3.48 -3.36 -1.16
CA ASP A 117 3.45 -2.98 -2.57
C ASP A 117 4.75 -3.44 -3.26
N ILE A 118 4.73 -4.67 -3.78
CA ILE A 118 5.85 -5.27 -4.53
C ILE A 118 5.44 -5.79 -5.91
N ASP A 119 4.25 -5.39 -6.39
CA ASP A 119 3.73 -5.72 -7.73
C ASP A 119 3.60 -7.24 -8.02
N SER A 120 3.64 -8.11 -6.99
CA SER A 120 3.72 -9.56 -7.23
C SER A 120 3.07 -10.40 -6.12
N TYR A 121 3.88 -10.89 -5.19
CA TYR A 121 3.49 -11.86 -4.16
C TYR A 121 2.89 -11.21 -2.90
N ASP A 122 2.30 -10.03 -2.98
CA ASP A 122 1.74 -9.25 -1.86
C ASP A 122 0.79 -10.07 -1.00
N TRP A 123 -0.14 -10.79 -1.62
CA TRP A 123 -1.08 -11.66 -0.95
C TRP A 123 -0.36 -12.79 -0.18
N GLN A 124 0.62 -13.45 -0.82
CA GLN A 124 1.36 -14.55 -0.22
C GLN A 124 2.19 -14.07 0.98
N VAL A 125 2.84 -12.93 0.87
CA VAL A 125 3.62 -12.32 1.96
C VAL A 125 2.71 -12.00 3.14
N TRP A 126 1.57 -11.34 2.91
CA TRP A 126 0.63 -11.08 4.00
C TRP A 126 0.03 -12.35 4.59
N ASN A 127 -0.29 -13.35 3.77
CA ASN A 127 -0.79 -14.63 4.24
C ASN A 127 0.21 -15.35 5.16
N ALA A 128 1.52 -15.28 4.83
CA ALA A 128 2.59 -15.93 5.57
C ALA A 128 3.04 -15.17 6.85
N LEU A 129 2.61 -13.92 7.04
CA LEU A 129 2.93 -13.14 8.24
C LEU A 129 2.13 -13.66 9.44
N GLU A 130 2.81 -14.21 10.45
CA GLU A 130 2.19 -14.88 11.60
C GLU A 130 2.59 -14.30 12.96
N LYS A 131 3.86 -13.83 13.10
CA LYS A 131 4.42 -13.39 14.39
C LYS A 131 4.12 -11.92 14.70
N TYR A 132 3.73 -11.14 13.69
CA TYR A 132 3.41 -9.73 13.79
C TYR A 132 1.95 -9.48 13.40
N ARG A 133 1.31 -8.54 14.10
CA ARG A 133 -0.10 -8.22 13.91
C ARG A 133 -0.32 -6.72 13.83
N PRO A 134 0.01 -6.09 12.68
CA PRO A 134 -0.17 -4.65 12.49
C PRO A 134 -1.63 -4.24 12.68
N LYS A 135 -1.86 -3.01 13.20
CA LYS A 135 -3.23 -2.48 13.39
C LYS A 135 -3.93 -2.21 12.07
N LEU A 136 -3.17 -1.71 11.08
CA LEU A 136 -3.65 -1.39 9.73
C LEU A 136 -2.71 -2.02 8.70
N VAL A 137 -3.30 -2.64 7.67
CA VAL A 137 -2.59 -3.14 6.49
C VAL A 137 -3.10 -2.40 5.27
N VAL A 138 -2.17 -1.80 4.52
CA VAL A 138 -2.40 -1.24 3.19
C VAL A 138 -1.73 -2.17 2.20
N ILE A 139 -2.46 -2.67 1.23
CA ILE A 139 -1.97 -3.68 0.29
C ILE A 139 -2.47 -3.43 -1.12
N GLU A 140 -1.56 -3.55 -2.10
CA GLU A 140 -1.89 -3.34 -3.50
C GLU A 140 -2.93 -4.36 -4.00
N CYS A 141 -3.87 -3.85 -4.79
CA CYS A 141 -4.91 -4.63 -5.44
C CYS A 141 -4.79 -4.55 -6.95
N ASN A 142 -4.77 -5.68 -7.65
CA ASN A 142 -4.91 -5.68 -9.10
C ASN A 142 -6.34 -5.26 -9.49
N CYS A 143 -6.52 -3.95 -9.67
CA CYS A 143 -7.80 -3.36 -10.00
C CYS A 143 -8.31 -3.69 -11.44
N ALA A 144 -7.54 -4.39 -12.27
CA ALA A 144 -8.02 -4.87 -13.57
C ALA A 144 -8.91 -6.12 -13.45
N ILE A 145 -8.92 -6.78 -12.28
CA ILE A 145 -9.74 -7.96 -12.00
C ILE A 145 -11.07 -7.51 -11.38
N ALA A 146 -12.18 -8.00 -11.94
CA ALA A 146 -13.52 -7.65 -11.45
C ALA A 146 -13.76 -8.16 -10.01
N PRO A 147 -14.57 -7.45 -9.20
CA PRO A 147 -15.03 -8.00 -7.92
C PRO A 147 -15.81 -9.29 -8.14
N GLY A 148 -15.72 -10.23 -7.19
CA GLY A 148 -16.28 -11.58 -7.29
C GLY A 148 -15.32 -12.60 -7.92
N VAL A 149 -14.23 -12.17 -8.55
CA VAL A 149 -13.20 -13.06 -9.11
C VAL A 149 -12.07 -13.23 -8.09
N HIS A 150 -11.84 -14.47 -7.62
CA HIS A 150 -10.69 -14.81 -6.79
C HIS A 150 -9.47 -15.07 -7.67
N SER A 151 -8.41 -14.30 -7.50
CA SER A 151 -7.12 -14.47 -8.19
C SER A 151 -5.99 -13.99 -7.32
N ILE A 152 -4.90 -14.74 -7.29
CA ILE A 152 -3.65 -14.39 -6.61
C ILE A 152 -2.51 -14.43 -7.63
N HIS A 153 -1.37 -13.82 -7.31
CA HIS A 153 -0.20 -13.84 -8.18
C HIS A 153 0.27 -15.28 -8.43
N ASN A 154 0.26 -15.69 -9.70
CA ASN A 154 0.69 -17.01 -10.17
C ASN A 154 1.07 -16.92 -11.66
N PRO A 155 2.25 -16.34 -11.98
CA PRO A 155 2.67 -16.14 -13.37
C PRO A 155 2.94 -17.48 -14.07
N PRO A 156 2.65 -17.59 -15.40
CA PRO A 156 2.14 -16.52 -16.26
C PRO A 156 0.60 -16.35 -16.23
N ALA A 157 -0.12 -17.10 -15.38
CA ALA A 157 -1.58 -17.15 -15.40
C ALA A 157 -2.23 -15.88 -14.82
N SER A 158 -1.63 -15.28 -13.77
CA SER A 158 -2.14 -14.08 -13.12
C SER A 158 -1.03 -13.24 -12.51
N GLU A 159 -1.22 -11.93 -12.47
CA GLU A 159 -0.34 -10.96 -11.83
C GLU A 159 -1.08 -10.26 -10.70
N GLY A 160 -0.43 -10.11 -9.54
CA GLY A 160 -0.98 -9.48 -8.34
C GLY A 160 -2.18 -10.22 -7.74
N ALA A 161 -2.83 -9.62 -6.77
CA ALA A 161 -4.00 -10.17 -6.10
C ALA A 161 -5.28 -9.39 -6.41
N SER A 162 -6.40 -10.11 -6.62
CA SER A 162 -7.69 -9.49 -6.83
C SER A 162 -8.27 -8.94 -5.52
N PHE A 163 -9.16 -7.96 -5.65
CA PHE A 163 -9.94 -7.41 -4.55
C PHE A 163 -10.61 -8.51 -3.70
N THR A 164 -11.25 -9.48 -4.35
CA THR A 164 -11.94 -10.60 -3.68
C THR A 164 -10.97 -11.45 -2.88
N ALA A 165 -9.81 -11.82 -3.45
CA ALA A 165 -8.81 -12.61 -2.75
C ALA A 165 -8.24 -11.88 -1.52
N LEU A 166 -8.03 -10.55 -1.61
CA LEU A 166 -7.57 -9.74 -0.49
C LEU A 166 -8.63 -9.60 0.62
N VAL A 167 -9.90 -9.40 0.26
CA VAL A 167 -11.00 -9.35 1.24
C VAL A 167 -11.15 -10.67 1.99
N GLU A 168 -11.06 -11.79 1.29
CA GLU A 168 -11.11 -13.12 1.91
C GLU A 168 -9.92 -13.36 2.84
N LEU A 169 -8.71 -12.96 2.42
CA LEU A 169 -7.52 -13.04 3.27
C LEU A 169 -7.65 -12.18 4.51
N GLY A 170 -8.05 -10.92 4.37
CA GLY A 170 -8.25 -10.00 5.50
C GLY A 170 -9.21 -10.57 6.53
N ARG A 171 -10.36 -11.09 6.09
CA ARG A 171 -11.34 -11.75 6.97
C ARG A 171 -10.74 -12.93 7.73
N ARG A 172 -9.99 -13.81 7.06
CA ARG A 172 -9.34 -14.96 7.71
C ARG A 172 -8.32 -14.53 8.77
N LYS A 173 -7.62 -13.41 8.53
CA LYS A 173 -6.60 -12.87 9.44
C LYS A 173 -7.18 -11.97 10.54
N GLY A 174 -8.52 -11.78 10.59
CA GLY A 174 -9.20 -10.97 11.61
C GLY A 174 -9.19 -9.47 11.33
N TYR A 175 -9.21 -9.10 10.03
CA TYR A 175 -9.27 -7.71 9.57
C TYR A 175 -10.54 -7.41 8.80
N THR A 176 -10.97 -6.15 8.87
CA THR A 176 -12.08 -5.59 8.11
C THR A 176 -11.56 -4.61 7.06
N LEU A 177 -12.02 -4.73 5.81
CA LEU A 177 -11.79 -3.71 4.78
C LEU A 177 -12.55 -2.44 5.12
N VAL A 178 -11.87 -1.29 5.07
CA VAL A 178 -12.43 0.02 5.43
C VAL A 178 -12.31 1.08 4.33
N CYS A 179 -11.44 0.86 3.34
CA CYS A 179 -11.28 1.74 2.19
C CYS A 179 -10.60 1.01 1.02
N HIS A 180 -10.81 1.50 -0.20
CA HIS A 180 -10.10 1.02 -1.38
C HIS A 180 -9.86 2.17 -2.37
N THR A 181 -8.60 2.39 -2.74
CA THR A 181 -8.16 3.39 -3.74
C THR A 181 -7.61 2.72 -5.01
N GLY A 182 -6.56 2.05 -4.94
CA GLY A 182 -5.81 1.07 -5.71
C GLY A 182 -5.19 0.10 -4.74
N ASN A 183 -5.04 0.59 -3.50
CA ASN A 183 -4.69 -0.20 -2.34
C ASN A 183 -5.96 -0.50 -1.54
N CYS A 184 -6.03 -1.69 -0.95
CA CYS A 184 -7.02 -2.06 0.04
C CYS A 184 -6.50 -1.70 1.44
N PHE A 185 -7.35 -1.09 2.26
CA PHE A 185 -7.05 -0.72 3.65
C PHE A 185 -7.80 -1.65 4.59
N PHE A 186 -7.06 -2.46 5.33
CA PHE A 186 -7.60 -3.44 6.27
C PHE A 186 -7.23 -3.08 7.70
N ILE A 187 -8.23 -2.92 8.57
CA ILE A 187 -8.02 -2.66 9.99
C ILE A 187 -8.37 -3.88 10.83
N LEU A 188 -7.70 -4.07 11.97
CA LEU A 188 -8.09 -5.10 12.94
C LEU A 188 -9.58 -4.97 13.29
N ASN A 189 -10.31 -6.09 13.34
CA ASN A 189 -11.75 -6.11 13.59
C ASN A 189 -12.15 -5.35 14.85
N GLU A 190 -11.35 -5.47 15.91
CA GLU A 190 -11.58 -4.79 17.21
C GLU A 190 -11.44 -3.27 17.14
N LEU A 191 -10.76 -2.74 16.12
CA LEU A 191 -10.58 -1.28 15.91
C LEU A 191 -11.57 -0.68 14.91
N ALA A 192 -12.28 -1.50 14.15
CA ALA A 192 -13.15 -1.03 13.06
C ALA A 192 -14.27 -0.07 13.55
N SER A 193 -14.83 -0.31 14.74
CA SER A 193 -15.89 0.53 15.31
C SER A 193 -15.43 1.96 15.63
N ALA A 194 -14.16 2.15 15.97
CA ALA A 194 -13.59 3.47 16.26
C ALA A 194 -13.51 4.38 15.03
N LEU A 195 -13.57 3.81 13.83
CA LEU A 195 -13.54 4.57 12.58
C LEU A 195 -14.88 5.24 12.24
N ASN A 196 -15.97 4.94 12.96
CA ASN A 196 -17.30 5.50 12.70
C ASN A 196 -17.73 5.38 11.22
N ILE A 197 -17.47 4.23 10.61
CA ILE A 197 -17.93 3.87 9.28
C ILE A 197 -19.29 3.18 9.41
N ASP A 198 -20.21 3.45 8.45
CA ASP A 198 -21.52 2.81 8.41
C ASP A 198 -21.38 1.27 8.47
N PRO A 199 -21.98 0.61 9.48
CA PRO A 199 -21.93 -0.84 9.60
C PRO A 199 -22.46 -1.58 8.36
N ALA A 200 -23.44 -1.01 7.64
CA ALA A 200 -23.98 -1.57 6.41
C ALA A 200 -22.95 -1.53 5.25
N LEU A 201 -22.04 -0.55 5.27
CA LEU A 201 -20.93 -0.47 4.33
C LEU A 201 -19.86 -1.50 4.68
N LEU A 202 -19.50 -1.64 5.97
CA LEU A 202 -18.52 -2.65 6.44
C LEU A 202 -18.99 -4.09 6.16
N ALA A 203 -20.30 -4.33 6.23
CA ALA A 203 -20.90 -5.63 5.93
C ALA A 203 -20.88 -5.99 4.43
N SER A 204 -20.65 -5.01 3.56
CA SER A 204 -20.70 -5.15 2.08
C SER A 204 -19.41 -4.62 1.45
N PRO A 205 -18.26 -5.32 1.61
CA PRO A 205 -16.95 -4.83 1.17
C PRO A 205 -16.88 -4.49 -0.31
N GLU A 206 -17.71 -5.11 -1.15
CA GLU A 206 -17.81 -4.81 -2.58
C GLU A 206 -18.20 -3.36 -2.89
N LYS A 207 -18.87 -2.68 -1.94
CA LYS A 207 -19.22 -1.26 -2.06
C LYS A 207 -18.03 -0.32 -1.95
N PHE A 208 -16.90 -0.78 -1.40
CA PHE A 208 -15.64 -0.03 -1.39
C PHE A 208 -14.90 -0.12 -2.74
N PHE A 209 -15.25 -1.06 -3.61
CA PHE A 209 -14.50 -1.28 -4.83
C PHE A 209 -14.46 -0.04 -5.74
N ASN A 210 -13.26 0.36 -6.14
CA ASN A 210 -13.06 1.54 -7.00
C ASN A 210 -13.34 1.23 -8.48
N HIS A 211 -14.60 1.29 -8.86
CA HIS A 211 -15.05 1.02 -10.24
C HIS A 211 -14.44 2.00 -11.27
N ALA A 212 -14.06 3.21 -10.89
CA ALA A 212 -13.42 4.16 -11.81
C ALA A 212 -11.99 3.70 -12.15
N LYS A 213 -11.22 3.26 -11.15
CA LYS A 213 -9.88 2.70 -11.36
C LYS A 213 -9.96 1.41 -12.17
N TYR A 214 -10.88 0.50 -11.86
CA TYR A 214 -11.14 -0.72 -12.62
C TYR A 214 -11.36 -0.45 -14.11
N ARG A 215 -12.27 0.48 -14.44
CA ARG A 215 -12.52 0.84 -15.84
C ARG A 215 -11.28 1.38 -16.54
N LYS A 216 -10.53 2.24 -15.85
CA LYS A 216 -9.29 2.82 -16.38
C LYS A 216 -8.23 1.75 -16.65
N GLU A 217 -7.99 0.84 -15.72
CA GLU A 217 -6.98 -0.21 -15.89
C GLU A 217 -7.36 -1.23 -16.97
N ARG A 218 -8.62 -1.58 -17.07
CA ARG A 218 -9.10 -2.40 -18.19
C ARG A 218 -8.89 -1.74 -19.55
N LEU A 219 -9.17 -0.45 -19.68
CA LEU A 219 -8.92 0.30 -20.91
C LEU A 219 -7.43 0.31 -21.26
N VAL A 220 -6.56 0.53 -20.29
CA VAL A 220 -5.10 0.47 -20.45
C VAL A 220 -4.66 -0.94 -20.87
N GLY A 221 -5.16 -1.97 -20.21
CA GLY A 221 -4.87 -3.36 -20.53
C GLY A 221 -5.31 -3.75 -21.95
N CYS A 222 -6.50 -3.32 -22.39
CA CYS A 222 -6.95 -3.50 -23.76
C CYS A 222 -6.04 -2.74 -24.76
N ALA A 223 -5.69 -1.48 -24.46
CA ALA A 223 -4.82 -0.69 -25.31
C ALA A 223 -3.41 -1.34 -25.45
N ARG A 224 -2.86 -1.89 -24.38
CA ARG A 224 -1.57 -2.62 -24.40
C ARG A 224 -1.57 -3.84 -25.32
N LYS A 225 -2.72 -4.50 -25.52
CA LYS A 225 -2.87 -5.67 -26.42
C LYS A 225 -3.00 -5.27 -27.90
N ILE A 226 -3.48 -4.07 -28.19
CA ILE A 226 -3.83 -3.62 -29.53
C ILE A 226 -2.79 -2.67 -30.12
N LEU A 227 -2.14 -1.85 -29.27
CA LEU A 227 -1.25 -0.78 -29.73
C LEU A 227 0.23 -1.21 -29.71
N PRO A 228 1.03 -0.80 -30.72
CA PRO A 228 2.48 -1.01 -30.71
C PRO A 228 3.14 -0.37 -29.49
N LYS A 229 4.16 -1.03 -28.92
CA LYS A 229 4.90 -0.55 -27.70
C LYS A 229 5.37 0.91 -27.79
N LYS A 230 5.78 1.37 -28.99
CA LYS A 230 6.20 2.78 -29.22
C LYS A 230 5.06 3.79 -29.02
N LEU A 231 3.83 3.45 -29.40
CA LEU A 231 2.65 4.34 -29.22
C LEU A 231 2.18 4.36 -27.75
N LEU A 232 2.26 3.24 -27.09
CA LEU A 232 1.99 3.14 -25.65
C LEU A 232 2.95 3.99 -24.82
N GLY A 233 4.25 3.95 -25.11
CA GLY A 233 5.24 4.80 -24.46
C GLY A 233 4.90 6.30 -24.58
N ALA A 234 4.47 6.75 -25.76
CA ALA A 234 4.08 8.15 -25.98
C ALA A 234 2.82 8.55 -25.15
N ILE A 235 1.83 7.65 -25.05
CA ILE A 235 0.59 7.89 -24.27
C ILE A 235 0.91 7.96 -22.78
N PHE A 236 1.75 7.04 -22.26
CA PHE A 236 2.15 7.03 -20.85
C PHE A 236 3.02 8.24 -20.51
N THR A 237 3.97 8.62 -21.37
CA THR A 237 4.79 9.82 -21.15
C THR A 237 3.95 11.10 -21.09
N ILE A 238 2.87 11.21 -21.88
CA ILE A 238 1.97 12.37 -21.86
C ILE A 238 1.13 12.39 -20.57
N THR A 239 0.66 11.22 -20.11
CA THR A 239 -0.11 11.13 -18.86
C THR A 239 0.76 11.40 -17.64
N ASP A 240 1.98 10.92 -17.61
CA ASP A 240 2.93 11.15 -16.52
C ASP A 240 3.40 12.60 -16.46
N ARG A 241 3.73 13.22 -17.61
CA ARG A 241 4.04 14.65 -17.68
C ARG A 241 2.89 15.55 -17.22
N ARG A 242 1.63 15.20 -17.54
CA ARG A 242 0.45 15.92 -17.04
C ARG A 242 0.26 15.74 -15.54
N ARG A 243 0.58 14.58 -14.99
CA ARG A 243 0.56 14.31 -13.54
C ARG A 243 1.65 15.10 -12.81
N GLU A 244 2.86 15.12 -13.34
CA GLU A 244 3.97 15.89 -12.76
C GLU A 244 3.69 17.40 -12.83
N ALA A 245 3.19 17.91 -13.93
CA ALA A 245 2.80 19.31 -14.06
C ALA A 245 1.67 19.71 -13.09
N ALA A 246 0.68 18.82 -12.89
CA ALA A 246 -0.38 19.04 -11.89
C ALA A 246 0.14 19.03 -10.45
N LYS A 247 1.11 18.16 -10.14
CA LYS A 247 1.78 18.12 -8.83
C LYS A 247 2.63 19.36 -8.57
N GLN A 248 3.30 19.87 -9.59
CA GLN A 248 4.11 21.10 -9.49
C GLN A 248 3.23 22.34 -9.25
N ALA A 249 2.10 22.44 -9.94
CA ALA A 249 1.14 23.55 -9.76
C ALA A 249 0.47 23.56 -8.35
N VAL A 250 0.43 22.43 -7.66
CA VAL A 250 -0.07 22.33 -6.27
C VAL A 250 1.04 22.69 -5.25
N ARG A 251 2.32 22.52 -5.59
CA ARG A 251 3.46 22.91 -4.72
C ARG A 251 3.77 24.41 -4.74
N GLU A 252 3.30 25.12 -5.75
CA GLU A 252 3.51 26.56 -5.94
C GLU A 252 2.35 27.43 -5.41
N LYS A 253 1.34 26.80 -4.79
CA LYS A 253 0.24 27.44 -4.05
C LYS A 253 0.35 27.14 -2.55
#